data_88a2e2ed4b58b62e804c0cc3727f6516
#
_entry.id   88a2e2ed4b58b62e804c0cc3727f6516
#
_cell.length_a   1.000
_cell.length_b   1.000
_cell.length_c   1.000
_cell.angle_alpha   90.00
_cell.angle_beta   90.00
_cell.angle_gamma   90.00
#
_symmetry.space_group_name_H-M   'P 1'
#
loop_
_entity.id
_entity.type
_entity.pdbx_description
1 polymer ?
#
loop_
_entity_poly.entity_id
_entity_poly.type
_entity_poly.pdbx_seq_one_letter_code
_entity_poly.pdbx_strand_id
1 'polypeptide(L)'
;VATCDVHFMDPQDEIYRRILQAGQKYDDADMQAPLYLRTTEEMLHEFGYLGRDKAYEVVVTNTNLIADMCEPISPISKEKCPPYIEGCEKTIEEIAVNKAKELYGENLPEIVEVRLRKELDSIIKNGFSVMYIIAQKLVWKSNEDGYLVGSRGSVGSSLVAYMTGITEVNAL
;
A
#
# COMPACT_ATOMS: atom_id res chain seq x y z
N VAL A 1 25.39 -0.47 -17.95
CA VAL A 1 25.55 -0.88 -16.54
C VAL A 1 25.28 -2.35 -16.42
N ALA A 2 25.93 -3.01 -15.43
CA ALA A 2 25.68 -4.37 -15.02
C ALA A 2 24.82 -4.37 -13.77
N THR A 3 23.81 -5.24 -13.72
CA THR A 3 22.95 -5.46 -12.56
C THR A 3 22.85 -6.96 -12.30
N CYS A 4 22.55 -7.37 -11.08
CA CYS A 4 22.38 -8.78 -10.73
C CYS A 4 20.94 -9.19 -10.43
N ASP A 5 19.97 -8.29 -10.64
CA ASP A 5 18.54 -8.57 -10.46
C ASP A 5 18.22 -9.29 -9.14
N VAL A 6 18.65 -8.70 -8.02
CA VAL A 6 18.61 -9.33 -6.70
C VAL A 6 17.20 -9.65 -6.25
N HIS A 7 16.93 -10.92 -5.94
CA HIS A 7 15.70 -11.40 -5.36
C HIS A 7 15.86 -12.05 -3.99
N PHE A 8 17.09 -12.42 -3.62
CA PHE A 8 17.42 -13.00 -2.31
C PHE A 8 18.86 -12.65 -1.92
N MET A 9 19.20 -12.85 -0.64
CA MET A 9 20.48 -12.40 -0.09
C MET A 9 21.61 -13.39 -0.40
N ASP A 10 21.46 -14.62 0.00
CA ASP A 10 22.49 -15.65 -0.11
C ASP A 10 22.11 -16.69 -1.19
N PRO A 11 23.09 -17.34 -1.85
CA PRO A 11 22.82 -18.34 -2.90
C PRO A 11 21.85 -19.45 -2.48
N GLN A 12 21.91 -19.89 -1.20
CA GLN A 12 21.03 -20.93 -0.66
C GLN A 12 19.58 -20.49 -0.48
N ASP A 13 19.29 -19.19 -0.48
CA ASP A 13 17.93 -18.65 -0.30
C ASP A 13 17.06 -18.84 -1.56
N GLU A 14 17.64 -19.27 -2.66
CA GLU A 14 16.94 -19.68 -3.88
C GLU A 14 15.76 -20.62 -3.57
N ILE A 15 15.92 -21.51 -2.59
CA ILE A 15 14.88 -22.47 -2.20
C ILE A 15 13.58 -21.79 -1.78
N TYR A 16 13.65 -20.63 -1.09
CA TYR A 16 12.46 -19.90 -0.66
C TYR A 16 11.71 -19.29 -1.84
N ARG A 17 12.45 -18.74 -2.81
CA ARG A 17 11.86 -18.22 -4.05
C ARG A 17 11.18 -19.33 -4.84
N ARG A 18 11.81 -20.48 -4.97
CA ARG A 18 11.26 -21.69 -5.61
C ARG A 18 9.93 -22.11 -4.97
N ILE A 19 9.87 -22.18 -3.63
CA ILE A 19 8.66 -22.52 -2.89
C ILE A 19 7.53 -21.51 -3.19
N LEU A 20 7.83 -20.22 -3.17
CA LEU A 20 6.84 -19.17 -3.44
C LEU A 20 6.31 -19.25 -4.87
N GLN A 21 7.18 -19.45 -5.86
CA GLN A 21 6.80 -19.59 -7.26
C GLN A 21 5.98 -20.87 -7.51
N ALA A 22 6.39 -21.99 -6.92
CA ALA A 22 5.61 -23.23 -7.00
C ALA A 22 4.22 -23.08 -6.36
N GLY A 23 4.12 -22.38 -5.23
CA GLY A 23 2.83 -22.04 -4.58
C GLY A 23 1.94 -21.17 -5.47
N GLN A 24 2.51 -20.35 -6.32
CA GLN A 24 1.81 -19.53 -7.31
C GLN A 24 1.59 -20.27 -8.66
N LYS A 25 1.98 -21.54 -8.75
CA LYS A 25 1.83 -22.39 -9.92
C LYS A 25 2.61 -21.93 -11.15
N TYR A 26 3.82 -21.38 -10.95
CA TYR A 26 4.75 -21.14 -12.04
C TYR A 26 5.35 -22.47 -12.54
N ASP A 27 5.25 -22.71 -13.84
CA ASP A 27 5.73 -23.97 -14.44
C ASP A 27 7.27 -24.11 -14.43
N ASP A 28 7.97 -22.98 -14.35
CA ASP A 28 9.42 -22.87 -14.33
C ASP A 28 10.02 -22.66 -12.92
N ALA A 29 9.23 -22.89 -11.88
CA ALA A 29 9.69 -22.66 -10.49
C ALA A 29 11.00 -23.38 -10.15
N ASP A 30 11.28 -24.53 -10.75
CA ASP A 30 12.53 -25.29 -10.54
C ASP A 30 13.72 -24.79 -11.38
N MET A 31 13.49 -23.83 -12.29
CA MET A 31 14.53 -23.26 -13.16
C MET A 31 14.98 -21.89 -12.61
N GLN A 32 15.69 -21.91 -11.49
CA GLN A 32 16.13 -20.69 -10.84
C GLN A 32 17.40 -20.10 -11.44
N ALA A 33 17.36 -18.79 -11.74
CA ALA A 33 18.56 -18.03 -12.03
C ALA A 33 19.29 -17.65 -10.72
N PRO A 34 20.60 -17.39 -10.77
CA PRO A 34 21.40 -17.03 -9.59
C PRO A 34 21.20 -15.56 -9.19
N LEU A 35 20.00 -15.23 -8.66
CA LEU A 35 19.53 -13.87 -8.36
C LEU A 35 19.86 -13.44 -6.92
N TYR A 36 20.99 -13.87 -6.37
CA TYR A 36 21.47 -13.45 -5.05
C TYR A 36 22.22 -12.12 -5.10
N LEU A 37 22.36 -11.46 -3.95
CA LEU A 37 23.15 -10.25 -3.81
C LEU A 37 24.63 -10.54 -4.00
N ARG A 38 25.23 -9.92 -5.01
CA ARG A 38 26.67 -10.04 -5.30
C ARG A 38 27.45 -8.83 -4.81
N THR A 39 28.64 -9.06 -4.30
CA THR A 39 29.64 -8.02 -4.06
C THR A 39 30.19 -7.47 -5.38
N THR A 40 30.91 -6.34 -5.31
CA THR A 40 31.58 -5.76 -6.49
C THR A 40 32.56 -6.73 -7.13
N GLU A 41 33.33 -7.47 -6.32
CA GLU A 41 34.29 -8.47 -6.79
C GLU A 41 33.61 -9.62 -7.51
N GLU A 42 32.52 -10.14 -6.97
CA GLU A 42 31.69 -11.17 -7.62
C GLU A 42 31.09 -10.67 -8.92
N MET A 43 30.59 -9.43 -8.98
CA MET A 43 30.09 -8.83 -10.20
C MET A 43 31.20 -8.66 -11.26
N LEU A 44 32.39 -8.23 -10.86
CA LEU A 44 33.54 -8.11 -11.78
C LEU A 44 33.96 -9.48 -12.32
N HIS A 45 33.90 -10.52 -11.49
CA HIS A 45 34.17 -11.90 -11.92
C HIS A 45 33.12 -12.39 -12.91
N GLU A 46 31.84 -12.20 -12.62
CA GLU A 46 30.71 -12.61 -13.46
C GLU A 46 30.77 -11.96 -14.85
N PHE A 47 31.12 -10.67 -14.92
CA PHE A 47 31.25 -9.91 -16.15
C PHE A 47 32.65 -9.97 -16.78
N GLY A 48 33.53 -10.83 -16.26
CA GLY A 48 34.93 -11.01 -16.74
C GLY A 48 35.05 -11.41 -18.22
N TYR A 49 34.03 -12.04 -18.78
CA TYR A 49 33.95 -12.38 -20.22
C TYR A 49 33.99 -11.15 -21.15
N LEU A 50 33.70 -9.95 -20.65
CA LEU A 50 33.81 -8.70 -21.40
C LEU A 50 35.27 -8.17 -21.48
N GLY A 51 36.20 -8.79 -20.74
CA GLY A 51 37.53 -8.25 -20.49
C GLY A 51 37.54 -7.25 -19.34
N ARG A 52 38.71 -7.10 -18.69
CA ARG A 52 38.88 -6.36 -17.44
C ARG A 52 38.35 -4.93 -17.47
N ASP A 53 38.73 -4.19 -18.50
CA ASP A 53 38.41 -2.76 -18.59
C ASP A 53 36.91 -2.54 -18.81
N LYS A 54 36.31 -3.37 -19.68
CA LYS A 54 34.87 -3.28 -19.95
C LYS A 54 34.02 -3.77 -18.80
N ALA A 55 34.47 -4.83 -18.10
CA ALA A 55 33.79 -5.29 -16.88
C ALA A 55 33.81 -4.18 -15.81
N TYR A 56 34.96 -3.52 -15.59
CA TYR A 56 35.05 -2.41 -14.64
C TYR A 56 34.17 -1.22 -15.05
N GLU A 57 34.15 -0.87 -16.34
CA GLU A 57 33.28 0.18 -16.85
C GLU A 57 31.80 -0.07 -16.53
N VAL A 58 31.29 -1.26 -16.84
CA VAL A 58 29.84 -1.54 -16.68
C VAL A 58 29.41 -1.84 -15.25
N VAL A 59 30.31 -2.41 -14.43
CA VAL A 59 30.02 -2.77 -13.02
C VAL A 59 30.25 -1.58 -12.08
N VAL A 60 31.33 -0.82 -12.27
CA VAL A 60 31.76 0.21 -11.31
C VAL A 60 31.54 1.61 -11.88
N THR A 61 32.18 1.93 -13.01
CA THR A 61 32.19 3.32 -13.51
C THR A 61 30.80 3.82 -13.86
N ASN A 62 30.05 3.07 -14.68
CA ASN A 62 28.75 3.50 -15.16
C ASN A 62 27.68 3.43 -14.04
N THR A 63 27.83 2.51 -13.08
CA THR A 63 26.93 2.41 -11.92
C THR A 63 27.07 3.64 -11.02
N ASN A 64 28.31 4.04 -10.70
CA ASN A 64 28.57 5.26 -9.94
C ASN A 64 28.14 6.52 -10.72
N LEU A 65 28.39 6.58 -12.03
CA LEU A 65 27.95 7.70 -12.85
C LEU A 65 26.44 7.92 -12.78
N ILE A 66 25.65 6.82 -12.83
CA ILE A 66 24.18 6.94 -12.69
C ILE A 66 23.80 7.43 -11.30
N ALA A 67 24.47 6.93 -10.25
CA ALA A 67 24.22 7.41 -8.89
C ALA A 67 24.53 8.90 -8.74
N ASP A 68 25.63 9.37 -9.33
CA ASP A 68 26.04 10.78 -9.31
C ASP A 68 25.11 11.71 -10.11
N MET A 69 24.38 11.15 -11.08
CA MET A 69 23.35 11.89 -11.83
C MET A 69 22.05 12.07 -11.05
N CYS A 70 21.86 11.34 -9.95
CA CYS A 70 20.66 11.42 -9.14
C CYS A 70 20.73 12.58 -8.15
N GLU A 71 19.74 13.44 -8.14
CA GLU A 71 19.61 14.53 -7.17
C GLU A 71 18.70 14.11 -6.01
N PRO A 72 18.98 14.58 -4.77
CA PRO A 72 18.07 14.37 -3.65
C PRO A 72 16.75 15.09 -3.91
N ILE A 73 15.67 14.35 -4.02
CA ILE A 73 14.32 14.90 -4.17
C ILE A 73 13.43 14.49 -3.01
N SER A 74 12.47 15.34 -2.68
CA SER A 74 11.37 15.01 -1.77
C SER A 74 10.08 14.92 -2.58
N PRO A 75 9.63 13.72 -2.98
CA PRO A 75 8.45 13.56 -3.82
C PRO A 75 7.16 13.93 -3.08
N ILE A 76 7.20 13.96 -1.75
CA ILE A 76 6.06 14.33 -0.90
C ILE A 76 6.34 15.70 -0.30
N SER A 77 5.42 16.66 -0.50
CA SER A 77 5.50 17.96 0.16
C SER A 77 5.50 17.80 1.68
N LYS A 78 6.30 18.61 2.38
CA LYS A 78 6.25 18.69 3.84
C LYS A 78 4.94 19.31 4.32
N GLU A 79 4.32 20.14 3.51
CA GLU A 79 3.02 20.73 3.78
C GLU A 79 1.92 19.78 3.30
N LYS A 80 1.06 19.39 4.22
CA LYS A 80 -0.16 18.65 3.91
C LYS A 80 -1.23 19.64 3.47
N CYS A 81 -1.76 19.48 2.28
CA CYS A 81 -2.84 20.29 1.73
C CYS A 81 -4.11 19.45 1.57
N PRO A 82 -4.76 19.00 2.66
CA PRO A 82 -6.02 18.29 2.55
C PRO A 82 -7.07 19.21 1.93
N PRO A 83 -7.97 18.70 1.09
CA PRO A 83 -9.11 19.47 0.63
C PRO A 83 -9.95 19.91 1.83
N TYR A 84 -10.66 21.04 1.69
CA TYR A 84 -11.57 21.53 2.73
C TYR A 84 -13.03 21.35 2.28
N ILE A 85 -13.82 20.77 3.17
CA ILE A 85 -15.29 20.70 3.03
C ILE A 85 -15.87 21.18 4.36
N GLU A 86 -16.62 22.28 4.31
CA GLU A 86 -17.24 22.86 5.48
C GLU A 86 -18.21 21.87 6.15
N GLY A 87 -18.11 21.71 7.46
CA GLY A 87 -19.00 20.88 8.26
C GLY A 87 -18.79 19.36 8.07
N CYS A 88 -17.70 18.92 7.44
CA CYS A 88 -17.46 17.50 7.16
C CYS A 88 -17.37 16.66 8.45
N GLU A 89 -16.90 17.21 9.57
CA GLU A 89 -16.84 16.55 10.87
C GLU A 89 -18.24 16.19 11.39
N LYS A 90 -19.13 17.16 11.34
CA LYS A 90 -20.53 16.97 11.76
C LYS A 90 -21.26 16.03 10.80
N THR A 91 -21.02 16.18 9.51
CA THR A 91 -21.65 15.34 8.48
C THR A 91 -21.27 13.87 8.64
N ILE A 92 -19.98 13.54 8.86
CA ILE A 92 -19.56 12.15 9.04
C ILE A 92 -20.15 11.55 10.32
N GLU A 93 -20.19 12.32 11.41
CA GLU A 93 -20.78 11.87 12.68
C GLU A 93 -22.28 11.59 12.51
N GLU A 94 -23.04 12.51 11.90
CA GLU A 94 -24.46 12.35 11.65
C GLU A 94 -24.76 11.12 10.79
N ILE A 95 -24.06 10.93 9.67
CA ILE A 95 -24.25 9.77 8.79
C ILE A 95 -23.97 8.48 9.56
N ALA A 96 -22.83 8.40 10.25
CA ALA A 96 -22.41 7.19 10.93
C ALA A 96 -23.31 6.82 12.11
N VAL A 97 -23.71 7.79 12.93
CA VAL A 97 -24.62 7.57 14.07
C VAL A 97 -26.02 7.19 13.61
N ASN A 98 -26.58 7.88 12.59
CA ASN A 98 -27.90 7.56 12.07
C ASN A 98 -27.93 6.14 11.47
N LYS A 99 -26.88 5.74 10.74
CA LYS A 99 -26.79 4.39 10.19
C LYS A 99 -26.63 3.33 11.30
N ALA A 100 -25.86 3.63 12.33
CA ALA A 100 -25.75 2.73 13.48
C ALA A 100 -27.11 2.53 14.18
N LYS A 101 -27.89 3.59 14.37
CA LYS A 101 -29.24 3.50 14.95
C LYS A 101 -30.21 2.73 14.05
N GLU A 102 -30.12 2.92 12.74
CA GLU A 102 -30.92 2.15 11.77
C GLU A 102 -30.65 0.65 11.89
N LEU A 103 -29.38 0.24 12.04
CA LEU A 103 -28.99 -1.16 12.06
C LEU A 103 -29.16 -1.82 13.44
N TYR A 104 -28.91 -1.09 14.53
CA TYR A 104 -28.84 -1.66 15.88
C TYR A 104 -29.90 -1.12 16.84
N GLY A 105 -30.76 -0.19 16.39
CA GLY A 105 -31.81 0.44 17.20
C GLY A 105 -31.33 1.73 17.88
N GLU A 106 -32.27 2.47 18.49
CA GLU A 106 -32.01 3.76 19.15
C GLU A 106 -31.02 3.61 20.33
N ASN A 107 -31.08 2.51 21.05
CA ASN A 107 -30.15 2.18 22.12
C ASN A 107 -29.05 1.27 21.55
N LEU A 108 -27.93 1.87 21.16
CA LEU A 108 -26.83 1.12 20.57
C LEU A 108 -26.23 0.12 21.58
N PRO A 109 -25.87 -1.11 21.15
CA PRO A 109 -25.08 -2.01 21.96
C PRO A 109 -23.75 -1.35 22.35
N GLU A 110 -23.27 -1.58 23.57
CA GLU A 110 -22.05 -0.96 24.11
C GLU A 110 -20.84 -1.15 23.18
N ILE A 111 -20.66 -2.35 22.61
CA ILE A 111 -19.55 -2.63 21.69
C ILE A 111 -19.60 -1.75 20.44
N VAL A 112 -20.79 -1.46 19.92
CA VAL A 112 -21.01 -0.57 18.75
C VAL A 112 -20.69 0.88 19.14
N GLU A 113 -21.27 1.34 20.25
CA GLU A 113 -21.12 2.73 20.71
C GLU A 113 -19.67 3.06 21.02
N VAL A 114 -18.97 2.24 21.81
CA VAL A 114 -17.58 2.45 22.18
C VAL A 114 -16.67 2.44 20.94
N ARG A 115 -16.87 1.48 20.05
CA ARG A 115 -16.06 1.39 18.83
C ARG A 115 -16.31 2.58 17.89
N LEU A 116 -17.57 2.94 17.67
CA LEU A 116 -17.94 4.05 16.79
C LEU A 116 -17.38 5.38 17.30
N ARG A 117 -17.53 5.67 18.60
CA ARG A 117 -16.97 6.88 19.24
C ARG A 117 -15.46 6.94 19.10
N LYS A 118 -14.77 5.86 19.44
CA LYS A 118 -13.31 5.78 19.32
C LYS A 118 -12.80 6.09 17.92
N GLU A 119 -13.47 5.55 16.89
CA GLU A 119 -13.07 5.80 15.51
C GLU A 119 -13.40 7.22 15.06
N LEU A 120 -14.61 7.73 15.34
CA LEU A 120 -15.01 9.10 15.02
C LEU A 120 -14.08 10.12 15.66
N ASP A 121 -13.79 9.98 16.96
CA ASP A 121 -12.87 10.87 17.67
C ASP A 121 -11.49 10.90 17.01
N SER A 122 -10.98 9.75 16.62
CA SER A 122 -9.69 9.64 15.93
C SER A 122 -9.71 10.30 14.55
N ILE A 123 -10.75 10.04 13.76
CA ILE A 123 -10.91 10.59 12.40
C ILE A 123 -11.01 12.12 12.46
N ILE A 124 -11.86 12.64 13.35
CA ILE A 124 -12.10 14.08 13.49
C ILE A 124 -10.85 14.78 14.03
N LYS A 125 -10.27 14.29 15.13
CA LYS A 125 -9.08 14.87 15.75
C LYS A 125 -7.88 14.95 14.81
N ASN A 126 -7.71 13.98 13.94
CA ASN A 126 -6.60 13.95 12.98
C ASN A 126 -6.91 14.62 11.63
N GLY A 127 -8.11 15.24 11.47
CA GLY A 127 -8.50 15.96 10.26
C GLY A 127 -8.80 15.07 9.04
N PHE A 128 -9.17 13.80 9.25
CA PHE A 128 -9.49 12.86 8.17
C PHE A 128 -10.96 12.84 7.77
N SER A 129 -11.83 13.61 8.44
CA SER A 129 -13.27 13.65 8.12
C SER A 129 -13.54 13.96 6.66
N VAL A 130 -12.80 14.90 6.08
CA VAL A 130 -12.95 15.29 4.67
C VAL A 130 -12.66 14.12 3.73
N MET A 131 -11.66 13.28 4.05
CA MET A 131 -11.30 12.12 3.24
C MET A 131 -12.40 11.05 3.27
N TYR A 132 -13.01 10.83 4.44
CA TYR A 132 -14.15 9.93 4.58
C TYR A 132 -15.36 10.43 3.78
N ILE A 133 -15.68 11.73 3.84
CA ILE A 133 -16.81 12.31 3.09
C ILE A 133 -16.58 12.24 1.58
N ILE A 134 -15.34 12.47 1.11
CA ILE A 134 -15.00 12.31 -0.31
C ILE A 134 -15.18 10.85 -0.74
N ALA A 135 -14.62 9.91 0.02
CA ALA A 135 -14.72 8.48 -0.28
C ALA A 135 -16.20 8.02 -0.30
N GLN A 136 -16.98 8.43 0.69
CA GLN A 136 -18.42 8.15 0.77
C GLN A 136 -19.17 8.65 -0.48
N LYS A 137 -18.96 9.91 -0.87
CA LYS A 137 -19.61 10.47 -2.06
C LYS A 137 -19.24 9.74 -3.35
N LEU A 138 -17.96 9.36 -3.50
CA LEU A 138 -17.47 8.60 -4.67
C LEU A 138 -18.10 7.21 -4.74
N VAL A 139 -18.13 6.49 -3.60
CA VAL A 139 -18.72 5.15 -3.54
C VAL A 139 -20.22 5.20 -3.80
N TRP A 140 -20.93 6.15 -3.18
CA TRP A 140 -22.37 6.30 -3.39
C TRP A 140 -22.69 6.63 -4.84
N LYS A 141 -21.94 7.56 -5.45
CA LYS A 141 -22.14 7.92 -6.86
C LYS A 141 -21.89 6.74 -7.79
N SER A 142 -20.83 5.96 -7.53
CA SER A 142 -20.55 4.76 -8.30
C SER A 142 -21.69 3.74 -8.24
N ASN A 143 -22.24 3.51 -7.03
CA ASN A 143 -23.35 2.60 -6.83
C ASN A 143 -24.64 3.09 -7.51
N GLU A 144 -24.94 4.40 -7.44
CA GLU A 144 -26.07 5.02 -8.17
C GLU A 144 -25.96 4.82 -9.68
N ASP A 145 -24.76 4.89 -10.21
CA ASP A 145 -24.50 4.68 -11.65
C ASP A 145 -24.48 3.19 -12.04
N GLY A 146 -24.72 2.27 -11.08
CA GLY A 146 -24.81 0.83 -11.31
C GLY A 146 -23.46 0.11 -11.30
N TYR A 147 -22.38 0.75 -10.85
CA TYR A 147 -21.06 0.15 -10.72
C TYR A 147 -20.82 -0.31 -9.28
N LEU A 148 -20.42 -1.56 -9.12
CA LEU A 148 -20.08 -2.12 -7.81
C LEU A 148 -18.72 -1.60 -7.34
N VAL A 149 -18.63 -1.25 -6.06
CA VAL A 149 -17.40 -0.87 -5.39
C VAL A 149 -17.10 -1.92 -4.31
N GLY A 150 -15.96 -2.58 -4.43
CA GLY A 150 -15.47 -3.55 -3.44
C GLY A 150 -14.39 -2.94 -2.55
N SER A 151 -14.42 -3.27 -1.27
CA SER A 151 -13.41 -2.82 -0.31
C SER A 151 -12.09 -3.55 -0.49
N ARG A 152 -10.97 -2.82 -0.34
CA ARG A 152 -9.63 -3.37 -0.36
C ARG A 152 -8.79 -2.80 0.77
N GLY A 153 -7.96 -3.65 1.38
CA GLY A 153 -7.04 -3.25 2.44
C GLY A 153 -7.75 -2.97 3.77
N SER A 154 -7.17 -2.11 4.59
CA SER A 154 -7.60 -1.86 5.97
C SER A 154 -8.93 -1.11 6.11
N VAL A 155 -9.53 -0.59 5.05
CA VAL A 155 -10.82 0.09 5.12
C VAL A 155 -11.94 -0.85 5.62
N GLY A 156 -11.84 -2.14 5.34
CA GLY A 156 -12.76 -3.17 5.83
C GLY A 156 -12.71 -3.39 7.35
N SER A 157 -11.73 -2.81 8.07
CA SER A 157 -11.64 -2.85 9.53
C SER A 157 -12.16 -1.59 10.22
N SER A 158 -12.70 -0.62 9.48
CA SER A 158 -13.29 0.61 10.01
C SER A 158 -14.81 0.50 10.13
N LEU A 159 -15.32 0.60 11.34
CA LEU A 159 -16.76 0.63 11.59
C LEU A 159 -17.39 1.92 11.04
N VAL A 160 -16.70 3.05 11.13
CA VAL A 160 -17.17 4.32 10.54
C VAL A 160 -17.28 4.20 9.01
N ALA A 161 -16.32 3.54 8.35
CA ALA A 161 -16.41 3.32 6.91
C ALA A 161 -17.61 2.44 6.52
N TYR A 162 -17.93 1.42 7.34
CA TYR A 162 -19.13 0.60 7.16
C TYR A 162 -20.41 1.43 7.38
N MET A 163 -20.49 2.20 8.47
CA MET A 163 -21.66 3.03 8.78
C MET A 163 -21.88 4.14 7.76
N THR A 164 -20.85 4.65 7.13
CA THR A 164 -20.97 5.69 6.07
C THR A 164 -21.15 5.10 4.67
N GLY A 165 -21.18 3.77 4.52
CA GLY A 165 -21.38 3.11 3.23
C GLY A 165 -20.18 3.19 2.30
N ILE A 166 -18.96 3.40 2.83
CA ILE A 166 -17.71 3.33 2.07
C ILE A 166 -17.32 1.86 1.83
N THR A 167 -17.60 0.99 2.79
CA THR A 167 -17.34 -0.45 2.71
C THR A 167 -18.59 -1.26 3.02
N GLU A 168 -18.68 -2.44 2.44
CA GLU A 168 -19.71 -3.45 2.72
C GLU A 168 -19.34 -4.37 3.91
N VAL A 169 -18.12 -4.28 4.41
CA VAL A 169 -17.60 -5.14 5.48
C VAL A 169 -17.94 -4.56 6.85
N ASN A 170 -18.67 -5.34 7.65
CA ASN A 170 -18.90 -5.03 9.06
C ASN A 170 -17.63 -5.34 9.86
N ALA A 171 -17.09 -4.35 10.54
CA ALA A 171 -15.83 -4.42 11.30
C ALA A 171 -16.01 -4.79 12.80
N LEU A 172 -17.19 -5.24 13.22
CA LEU A 172 -17.48 -5.70 14.59
C LEU A 172 -17.15 -7.17 14.76
#